data_9da003e9e26d55e3e10a135480d9d155
#
_entry.id   9da003e9e26d55e3e10a135480d9d155
#
_cell.length_a   1.000
_cell.length_b   1.000
_cell.length_c   1.000
_cell.angle_alpha   90.00
_cell.angle_beta   90.00
_cell.angle_gamma   90.00
#
_symmetry.space_group_name_H-M   'P 1'
#
loop_
_entity.id
_entity.type
_entity.pdbx_description
1 polymer ?
#
loop_
_entity_poly.entity_id
_entity_poly.type
_entity_poly.pdbx_seq_one_letter_code
_entity_poly.pdbx_strand_id
1 'polypeptide(L)'
;MRNRLTAAFLAAALAFSFVPAAHAETAWQCAPFARFFSGIKIFGDAWTWWEQASGKYAKDLTPDAGAVLVFKPYGAMSRGHVAVVSQVLTDRIIQVTHANWSPLAGKRGQVEQDVTVVDVSPKGDWSEVKVWYRDAAGLGGTTYRVNGFIYAPGKPRAELTAKNPDYVGALIDAYVPIAGR
;
A
#
# COMPACT_ATOMS: atom_id res chain seq x y z
N MET A 1 -49.87 -64.62 -22.37
CA MET A 1 -49.98 -63.44 -21.57
C MET A 1 -48.53 -63.06 -21.05
N ARG A 2 -47.92 -62.09 -21.68
CA ARG A 2 -46.50 -61.71 -21.36
C ARG A 2 -46.50 -60.32 -20.70
N ASN A 3 -46.23 -60.28 -19.38
CA ASN A 3 -46.06 -59.09 -18.66
C ASN A 3 -44.70 -58.40 -19.02
N ARG A 4 -44.78 -57.20 -19.53
CA ARG A 4 -43.59 -56.31 -19.70
C ARG A 4 -43.48 -55.38 -18.50
N LEU A 5 -42.52 -55.64 -17.66
CA LEU A 5 -42.10 -54.73 -16.60
C LEU A 5 -41.19 -53.63 -17.22
N THR A 6 -41.69 -52.43 -17.31
CA THR A 6 -40.91 -51.24 -17.67
C THR A 6 -40.19 -50.73 -16.45
N ALA A 7 -38.88 -50.89 -16.43
CA ALA A 7 -37.99 -50.26 -15.42
C ALA A 7 -37.77 -48.79 -15.78
N ALA A 8 -38.26 -47.89 -14.95
CA ALA A 8 -37.95 -46.46 -15.04
C ALA A 8 -36.63 -46.17 -14.34
N PHE A 9 -35.60 -45.80 -15.09
CA PHE A 9 -34.34 -45.29 -14.55
C PHE A 9 -34.52 -43.83 -14.18
N LEU A 10 -34.50 -43.53 -12.87
CA LEU A 10 -34.43 -42.17 -12.35
C LEU A 10 -32.96 -41.71 -12.36
N ALA A 11 -32.59 -40.91 -13.34
CA ALA A 11 -31.28 -40.26 -13.37
C ALA A 11 -31.28 -39.02 -12.44
N ALA A 12 -30.72 -39.14 -11.26
CA ALA A 12 -30.47 -38.00 -10.38
C ALA A 12 -29.26 -37.23 -10.89
N ALA A 13 -29.49 -36.09 -11.54
CA ALA A 13 -28.45 -35.14 -11.93
C ALA A 13 -28.00 -34.38 -10.69
N LEU A 14 -26.84 -34.72 -10.13
CA LEU A 14 -26.13 -33.93 -9.12
C LEU A 14 -25.59 -32.66 -9.79
N ALA A 15 -26.34 -31.56 -9.68
CA ALA A 15 -25.83 -30.23 -10.05
C ALA A 15 -24.80 -29.80 -8.99
N PHE A 16 -23.52 -29.96 -9.28
CA PHE A 16 -22.44 -29.33 -8.54
C PHE A 16 -22.56 -27.83 -8.76
N SER A 17 -23.18 -27.13 -7.82
CA SER A 17 -23.13 -25.67 -7.75
C SER A 17 -21.69 -25.27 -7.38
N PHE A 18 -20.92 -24.85 -8.38
CA PHE A 18 -19.68 -24.11 -8.12
C PHE A 18 -20.07 -22.79 -7.46
N VAL A 19 -19.98 -22.74 -6.13
CA VAL A 19 -19.97 -21.48 -5.40
C VAL A 19 -18.57 -20.92 -5.55
N PRO A 20 -18.38 -19.80 -6.29
CA PRO A 20 -17.08 -19.16 -6.31
C PRO A 20 -16.72 -18.79 -4.87
N ALA A 21 -15.58 -19.27 -4.37
CA ALA A 21 -15.04 -18.85 -3.10
C ALA A 21 -14.86 -17.33 -3.18
N ALA A 22 -15.67 -16.58 -2.45
CA ALA A 22 -15.45 -15.16 -2.27
C ALA A 22 -14.12 -15.01 -1.54
N HIS A 23 -13.06 -14.66 -2.28
CA HIS A 23 -11.81 -14.25 -1.67
C HIS A 23 -12.11 -13.00 -0.86
N ALA A 24 -12.06 -13.12 0.47
CA ALA A 24 -12.14 -11.97 1.33
C ALA A 24 -10.96 -11.05 0.98
N GLU A 25 -11.25 -9.91 0.38
CA GLU A 25 -10.26 -8.88 0.10
C GLU A 25 -9.58 -8.51 1.42
N THR A 26 -8.28 -8.78 1.55
CA THR A 26 -7.54 -8.45 2.77
C THR A 26 -7.48 -6.94 2.89
N ALA A 27 -8.23 -6.37 3.83
CA ALA A 27 -8.18 -4.95 4.12
C ALA A 27 -6.85 -4.64 4.83
N TRP A 28 -5.94 -4.02 4.10
CA TRP A 28 -4.65 -3.62 4.62
C TRP A 28 -4.74 -2.31 5.43
N GLN A 29 -3.99 -2.25 6.52
CA GLN A 29 -3.69 -0.99 7.22
C GLN A 29 -2.29 -0.50 6.81
N CYS A 30 -2.08 0.82 6.80
CA CYS A 30 -0.83 1.41 6.32
C CYS A 30 0.42 0.89 7.05
N ALA A 31 0.38 0.75 8.36
CA ALA A 31 1.54 0.33 9.15
C ALA A 31 1.91 -1.15 8.94
N PRO A 32 1.00 -2.15 9.00
CA PRO A 32 1.29 -3.52 8.61
C PRO A 32 1.79 -3.64 7.17
N PHE A 33 1.17 -2.90 6.24
CA PHE A 33 1.58 -2.86 4.84
C PHE A 33 3.03 -2.36 4.70
N ALA A 34 3.32 -1.17 5.22
CA ALA A 34 4.65 -0.57 5.12
C ALA A 34 5.73 -1.47 5.75
N ARG A 35 5.43 -2.10 6.90
CA ARG A 35 6.33 -3.05 7.56
C ARG A 35 6.65 -4.27 6.69
N PHE A 36 5.64 -4.81 6.02
CA PHE A 36 5.82 -5.99 5.18
C PHE A 36 6.70 -5.68 3.97
N PHE A 37 6.40 -4.59 3.26
CA PHE A 37 7.07 -4.25 1.99
C PHE A 37 8.42 -3.55 2.16
N SER A 38 8.62 -2.75 3.21
CA SER A 38 9.92 -2.11 3.48
C SER A 38 10.90 -3.00 4.25
N GLY A 39 10.40 -4.03 4.96
CA GLY A 39 11.20 -4.83 5.88
C GLY A 39 11.51 -4.15 7.21
N ILE A 40 11.06 -2.90 7.44
CA ILE A 40 11.25 -2.15 8.68
C ILE A 40 10.39 -2.77 9.79
N LYS A 41 10.99 -3.18 10.90
CA LYS A 41 10.33 -3.89 12.01
C LYS A 41 9.87 -2.92 13.11
N ILE A 42 9.02 -1.95 12.76
CA ILE A 42 8.37 -1.02 13.70
C ILE A 42 6.89 -1.35 13.81
N PHE A 43 6.33 -1.30 15.02
CA PHE A 43 4.97 -1.69 15.33
C PHE A 43 4.20 -0.53 15.96
N GLY A 44 2.87 -0.64 16.00
CA GLY A 44 2.00 0.40 16.53
C GLY A 44 1.56 1.42 15.50
N ASP A 45 1.01 2.53 15.98
CA ASP A 45 0.46 3.60 15.17
C ASP A 45 1.55 4.31 14.34
N ALA A 46 1.20 4.73 13.14
CA ALA A 46 2.15 5.31 12.17
C ALA A 46 2.89 6.54 12.72
N TRP A 47 2.21 7.40 13.51
CA TRP A 47 2.83 8.59 14.08
C TRP A 47 4.00 8.28 15.02
N THR A 48 4.04 7.08 15.62
CA THR A 48 5.11 6.67 16.54
C THR A 48 6.37 6.18 15.82
N TRP A 49 6.27 5.91 14.52
CA TRP A 49 7.35 5.26 13.76
C TRP A 49 8.63 6.08 13.74
N TRP A 50 8.49 7.40 13.60
CA TRP A 50 9.65 8.29 13.55
C TRP A 50 10.52 8.21 14.81
N GLU A 51 9.90 8.23 15.98
CA GLU A 51 10.62 8.11 17.24
C GLU A 51 11.16 6.70 17.48
N GLN A 52 10.37 5.69 17.17
CA GLN A 52 10.79 4.29 17.29
C GLN A 52 11.96 3.93 16.37
N ALA A 53 12.15 4.64 15.26
CA ALA A 53 13.27 4.46 14.34
C ALA A 53 14.60 4.96 14.93
N SER A 54 14.58 5.86 15.92
CA SER A 54 15.78 6.43 16.51
C SER A 54 16.70 5.35 17.10
N GLY A 55 17.95 5.36 16.69
CA GLY A 55 18.95 4.37 17.11
C GLY A 55 18.82 2.97 16.48
N LYS A 56 17.77 2.72 15.67
CA LYS A 56 17.53 1.42 15.01
C LYS A 56 17.62 1.50 13.49
N TYR A 57 17.18 2.61 12.91
CA TYR A 57 17.12 2.83 11.48
C TYR A 57 17.66 4.21 11.14
N ALA A 58 18.35 4.32 10.01
CA ALA A 58 18.69 5.62 9.46
C ALA A 58 17.40 6.36 9.06
N LYS A 59 17.37 7.66 9.25
CA LYS A 59 16.23 8.51 8.88
C LYS A 59 16.73 9.91 8.47
N ASP A 60 16.06 10.50 7.47
CA ASP A 60 16.41 11.82 6.94
C ASP A 60 15.19 12.41 6.21
N LEU A 61 15.36 13.62 5.67
CA LEU A 61 14.36 14.29 4.83
C LEU A 61 14.52 13.97 3.32
N THR A 62 15.53 13.23 2.91
CA THR A 62 15.78 12.90 1.51
C THR A 62 15.02 11.62 1.11
N PRO A 63 14.18 11.63 0.08
CA PRO A 63 13.49 10.43 -0.38
C PRO A 63 14.48 9.43 -1.01
N ASP A 64 14.16 8.13 -0.84
CA ASP A 64 14.85 7.04 -1.53
C ASP A 64 13.89 5.88 -1.76
N ALA A 65 14.02 5.15 -2.86
CA ALA A 65 13.17 4.01 -3.16
C ALA A 65 13.28 2.94 -2.07
N GLY A 66 12.13 2.41 -1.62
CA GLY A 66 12.03 1.47 -0.50
C GLY A 66 12.04 2.12 0.89
N ALA A 67 12.32 3.42 1.00
CA ALA A 67 12.16 4.15 2.26
C ALA A 67 10.69 4.31 2.65
N VAL A 68 10.43 4.51 3.94
CA VAL A 68 9.09 4.75 4.45
C VAL A 68 8.91 6.22 4.79
N LEU A 69 8.04 6.91 4.04
CA LEU A 69 7.59 8.27 4.35
C LEU A 69 6.63 8.24 5.54
N VAL A 70 6.90 9.06 6.55
CA VAL A 70 6.14 9.11 7.81
C VAL A 70 5.37 10.42 7.92
N PHE A 71 4.05 10.35 7.80
CA PHE A 71 3.13 11.48 7.95
C PHE A 71 2.81 11.75 9.42
N LYS A 72 2.77 13.03 9.78
CA LYS A 72 2.25 13.46 11.08
C LYS A 72 0.72 13.31 11.12
N PRO A 73 0.12 13.13 12.31
CA PRO A 73 -1.32 13.19 12.46
C PRO A 73 -1.93 14.47 11.88
N TYR A 74 -3.08 14.33 11.22
CA TYR A 74 -3.82 15.44 10.66
C TYR A 74 -5.32 15.12 10.56
N GLY A 75 -6.18 15.94 11.14
CA GLY A 75 -7.64 15.76 11.06
C GLY A 75 -8.09 14.34 11.47
N ALA A 76 -8.88 13.71 10.62
CA ALA A 76 -9.34 12.34 10.83
C ALA A 76 -8.21 11.28 10.78
N MET A 77 -7.04 11.62 10.23
CA MET A 77 -5.85 10.77 10.24
C MET A 77 -5.09 10.90 11.58
N SER A 78 -5.78 10.72 12.70
CA SER A 78 -5.25 10.95 14.06
C SER A 78 -4.09 10.00 14.43
N ARG A 79 -3.99 8.84 13.78
CA ARG A 79 -2.90 7.86 13.97
C ARG A 79 -1.70 8.08 13.05
N GLY A 80 -1.69 9.18 12.27
CA GLY A 80 -0.71 9.39 11.22
C GLY A 80 -0.87 8.42 10.06
N HIS A 81 0.10 8.42 9.15
CA HIS A 81 0.15 7.51 8.01
C HIS A 81 1.59 7.16 7.66
N VAL A 82 1.80 6.02 7.02
CA VAL A 82 3.09 5.62 6.45
C VAL A 82 2.89 5.08 5.04
N ALA A 83 3.83 5.41 4.15
CA ALA A 83 3.83 5.00 2.77
C ALA A 83 5.24 4.56 2.35
N VAL A 84 5.36 3.53 1.53
CA VAL A 84 6.65 3.07 1.01
C VAL A 84 6.94 3.79 -0.29
N VAL A 85 8.09 4.44 -0.41
CA VAL A 85 8.53 5.09 -1.65
C VAL A 85 8.76 4.02 -2.71
N SER A 86 8.01 4.05 -3.80
CA SER A 86 8.19 3.16 -4.94
C SER A 86 9.20 3.72 -5.93
N GLN A 87 9.16 5.02 -6.20
CA GLN A 87 10.06 5.68 -7.14
C GLN A 87 10.37 7.12 -6.70
N VAL A 88 11.58 7.58 -7.02
CA VAL A 88 11.97 9.00 -6.93
C VAL A 88 12.04 9.53 -8.36
N LEU A 89 11.11 10.41 -8.73
CA LEU A 89 10.99 10.92 -10.09
C LEU A 89 11.82 12.20 -10.28
N THR A 90 11.76 13.10 -9.30
CA THR A 90 12.54 14.33 -9.26
C THR A 90 12.94 14.65 -7.81
N ASP A 91 13.64 15.74 -7.59
CA ASP A 91 13.94 16.29 -6.28
C ASP A 91 12.69 16.71 -5.47
N ARG A 92 11.55 16.91 -6.16
CA ARG A 92 10.27 17.37 -5.57
C ARG A 92 9.10 16.42 -5.81
N ILE A 93 9.28 15.33 -6.55
CA ILE A 93 8.21 14.40 -6.90
C ILE A 93 8.68 12.97 -6.67
N ILE A 94 7.92 12.24 -5.87
CA ILE A 94 8.08 10.79 -5.69
C ILE A 94 6.78 10.07 -5.99
N GLN A 95 6.87 8.78 -6.17
CA GLN A 95 5.73 7.86 -6.08
C GLN A 95 5.87 7.02 -4.82
N VAL A 96 4.73 6.73 -4.21
CA VAL A 96 4.64 5.86 -3.04
C VAL A 96 3.60 4.78 -3.29
N THR A 97 3.80 3.64 -2.65
CA THR A 97 2.77 2.63 -2.53
C THR A 97 2.38 2.48 -1.07
N HIS A 98 1.09 2.48 -0.83
CA HIS A 98 0.53 2.43 0.52
C HIS A 98 -0.81 1.71 0.55
N ALA A 99 -1.38 1.56 1.73
CA ALA A 99 -2.71 1.03 1.91
C ALA A 99 -3.54 1.91 2.83
N ASN A 100 -4.87 1.83 2.70
CA ASN A 100 -5.82 2.51 3.57
C ASN A 100 -5.80 4.04 3.45
N TRP A 101 -5.54 4.57 2.24
CA TRP A 101 -5.47 6.01 1.99
C TRP A 101 -6.79 6.55 1.43
N SER A 102 -7.07 6.34 0.14
CA SER A 102 -8.32 6.77 -0.46
C SER A 102 -9.44 5.77 -0.21
N PRO A 103 -10.70 6.19 -0.03
CA PRO A 103 -11.82 5.25 -0.03
C PRO A 103 -12.10 4.73 -1.44
N LEU A 104 -12.61 3.50 -1.53
CA LEU A 104 -13.20 2.93 -2.72
C LEU A 104 -14.61 2.45 -2.36
N ALA A 105 -15.64 2.97 -3.02
CA ALA A 105 -17.04 2.73 -2.66
C ALA A 105 -17.31 2.93 -1.14
N GLY A 106 -16.74 3.99 -0.55
CA GLY A 106 -16.90 4.34 0.86
C GLY A 106 -16.09 3.48 1.85
N LYS A 107 -15.33 2.50 1.38
CA LYS A 107 -14.48 1.63 2.23
C LYS A 107 -13.01 1.94 2.02
N ARG A 108 -12.22 1.78 3.07
CA ARG A 108 -10.76 1.89 3.04
C ARG A 108 -10.12 0.51 3.24
N GLY A 109 -8.81 0.42 3.00
CA GLY A 109 -8.04 -0.80 3.22
C GLY A 109 -7.44 -1.39 1.95
N GLN A 110 -7.75 -0.80 0.77
CA GLN A 110 -7.11 -1.18 -0.48
C GLN A 110 -5.67 -0.66 -0.55
N VAL A 111 -4.88 -1.36 -1.34
CA VAL A 111 -3.54 -0.94 -1.72
C VAL A 111 -3.65 0.03 -2.89
N GLU A 112 -2.91 1.11 -2.83
CA GLU A 112 -2.77 2.10 -3.91
C GLU A 112 -1.29 2.17 -4.30
N GLN A 113 -1.01 1.84 -5.57
CA GLN A 113 0.34 1.77 -6.13
C GLN A 113 0.70 3.08 -6.83
N ASP A 114 1.98 3.44 -6.77
CA ASP A 114 2.58 4.55 -7.52
C ASP A 114 1.82 5.87 -7.38
N VAL A 115 1.33 6.11 -6.18
CA VAL A 115 0.61 7.33 -5.82
C VAL A 115 1.57 8.50 -5.78
N THR A 116 1.31 9.53 -6.59
CA THR A 116 2.17 10.72 -6.67
C THR A 116 2.13 11.52 -5.37
N VAL A 117 3.30 11.83 -4.86
CA VAL A 117 3.53 12.74 -3.73
C VAL A 117 4.44 13.86 -4.19
N VAL A 118 4.01 15.10 -3.96
CA VAL A 118 4.74 16.30 -4.33
C VAL A 118 5.19 17.03 -3.07
N ASP A 119 6.47 17.32 -2.99
CA ASP A 119 7.00 18.24 -1.99
C ASP A 119 6.52 19.66 -2.29
N VAL A 120 5.77 20.23 -1.36
CA VAL A 120 5.27 21.61 -1.43
C VAL A 120 5.86 22.49 -0.35
N SER A 121 6.89 21.99 0.36
CA SER A 121 7.58 22.78 1.36
C SER A 121 8.28 23.97 0.73
N PRO A 122 8.29 25.15 1.38
CA PRO A 122 8.95 26.34 0.85
C PRO A 122 10.46 26.18 0.63
N LYS A 123 11.09 25.28 1.40
CA LYS A 123 12.54 25.04 1.34
C LYS A 123 12.93 23.88 0.41
N GLY A 124 11.97 23.12 -0.13
CA GLY A 124 12.26 21.89 -0.86
C GLY A 124 12.84 20.78 0.02
N ASP A 125 12.46 20.74 1.28
CA ASP A 125 13.03 19.86 2.30
C ASP A 125 12.11 18.71 2.71
N TRP A 126 11.05 18.46 1.93
CA TRP A 126 10.08 17.40 2.18
C TRP A 126 9.34 17.48 3.53
N SER A 127 9.36 18.63 4.20
CA SER A 127 8.62 18.81 5.46
C SER A 127 7.12 18.94 5.29
N GLU A 128 6.68 19.29 4.08
CA GLU A 128 5.27 19.44 3.70
C GLU A 128 5.01 18.85 2.31
N VAL A 129 3.96 18.01 2.20
CA VAL A 129 3.65 17.32 0.95
C VAL A 129 2.18 17.41 0.60
N LYS A 130 1.88 17.30 -0.71
CA LYS A 130 0.56 16.96 -1.23
C LYS A 130 0.60 15.58 -1.85
N VAL A 131 -0.50 14.85 -1.69
CA VAL A 131 -0.64 13.46 -2.14
C VAL A 131 -1.79 13.38 -3.12
N TRP A 132 -1.62 12.63 -4.19
CA TRP A 132 -2.71 12.29 -5.09
C TRP A 132 -3.83 11.59 -4.32
N TYR A 133 -5.07 11.95 -4.63
CA TYR A 133 -6.24 11.43 -3.94
C TYR A 133 -7.29 11.01 -4.97
N ARG A 134 -7.77 9.80 -4.85
CA ARG A 134 -8.67 9.18 -5.83
C ARG A 134 -9.90 10.03 -6.12
N ASP A 135 -10.61 10.47 -5.08
CA ASP A 135 -11.87 11.20 -5.23
C ASP A 135 -11.69 12.58 -5.89
N ALA A 136 -10.48 13.14 -5.81
CA ALA A 136 -10.12 14.38 -6.49
C ALA A 136 -9.60 14.15 -7.91
N ALA A 137 -9.32 12.91 -8.30
CA ALA A 137 -8.65 12.55 -9.56
C ALA A 137 -7.37 13.39 -9.81
N GLY A 138 -6.65 13.74 -8.74
CA GLY A 138 -5.49 14.61 -8.80
C GLY A 138 -4.85 14.80 -7.42
N LEU A 139 -3.96 15.79 -7.30
CA LEU A 139 -3.43 16.17 -6.00
C LEU A 139 -4.55 16.68 -5.09
N GLY A 140 -4.67 16.07 -3.91
CA GLY A 140 -5.62 16.51 -2.88
C GLY A 140 -5.36 17.96 -2.44
N GLY A 141 -6.40 18.64 -1.98
CA GLY A 141 -6.30 20.03 -1.48
C GLY A 141 -5.48 20.16 -0.19
N THR A 142 -5.34 19.07 0.56
CA THR A 142 -4.66 19.09 1.86
C THR A 142 -3.14 19.07 1.70
N THR A 143 -2.47 19.95 2.47
CA THR A 143 -1.02 19.86 2.69
C THR A 143 -0.77 19.11 3.99
N TYR A 144 0.01 18.03 3.90
CA TYR A 144 0.36 17.19 5.03
C TYR A 144 1.77 17.49 5.52
N ARG A 145 1.93 17.62 6.82
CA ARG A 145 3.26 17.66 7.43
C ARG A 145 3.80 16.25 7.61
N VAL A 146 5.08 16.06 7.32
CA VAL A 146 5.74 14.77 7.50
C VAL A 146 6.90 14.88 8.48
N ASN A 147 7.36 13.75 8.99
CA ASN A 147 8.59 13.66 9.79
C ASN A 147 9.81 13.46 8.89
N GLY A 148 9.66 12.78 7.77
CA GLY A 148 10.72 12.42 6.82
C GLY A 148 10.63 10.96 6.43
N PHE A 149 11.76 10.39 6.04
CA PHE A 149 11.91 9.03 5.50
C PHE A 149 12.72 8.16 6.46
N ILE A 150 12.24 6.93 6.70
CA ILE A 150 12.96 5.89 7.44
C ILE A 150 13.49 4.90 6.41
N TYR A 151 14.77 4.55 6.47
CA TYR A 151 15.43 3.68 5.50
C TYR A 151 15.52 2.25 6.02
N ALA A 152 15.25 1.29 5.14
CA ALA A 152 15.40 -0.13 5.46
C ALA A 152 16.88 -0.46 5.73
N PRO A 153 17.18 -1.37 6.68
CA PRO A 153 18.55 -1.73 6.99
C PRO A 153 19.20 -2.55 5.87
N GLY A 154 20.49 -2.37 5.69
CA GLY A 154 21.34 -3.33 4.96
C GLY A 154 21.34 -3.27 3.45
N LYS A 155 20.70 -2.26 2.81
CA LYS A 155 20.84 -2.04 1.37
C LYS A 155 21.41 -0.65 1.10
N PRO A 156 22.56 -0.55 0.39
CA PRO A 156 23.05 0.75 -0.09
C PRO A 156 21.98 1.42 -0.96
N ARG A 157 21.76 2.71 -0.77
CA ARG A 157 20.79 3.54 -1.52
C ARG A 157 20.82 3.29 -3.04
N ALA A 158 22.03 3.28 -3.61
CA ALA A 158 22.24 3.07 -5.05
C ALA A 158 21.82 1.68 -5.55
N GLU A 159 21.83 0.66 -4.70
CA GLU A 159 21.57 -0.72 -5.12
C GLU A 159 20.08 -1.04 -5.26
N LEU A 160 19.23 -0.38 -4.48
CA LEU A 160 17.77 -0.49 -4.61
C LEU A 160 17.27 0.17 -5.90
N THR A 161 17.82 1.34 -6.22
CA THR A 161 17.40 2.12 -7.39
C THR A 161 17.92 1.55 -8.71
N ALA A 162 19.13 0.97 -8.72
CA ALA A 162 19.78 0.50 -9.95
C ALA A 162 19.30 -0.89 -10.42
N LYS A 163 18.92 -1.78 -9.49
CA LYS A 163 18.58 -3.18 -9.82
C LYS A 163 17.10 -3.43 -10.06
N ASN A 164 16.22 -2.62 -9.48
CA ASN A 164 14.78 -2.76 -9.69
C ASN A 164 14.09 -1.42 -9.39
N PRO A 165 13.88 -0.57 -10.41
CA PRO A 165 13.25 0.74 -10.23
C PRO A 165 11.82 0.67 -9.69
N ASP A 166 11.15 -0.49 -9.79
CA ASP A 166 9.82 -0.74 -9.23
C ASP A 166 9.81 -1.95 -8.27
N TYR A 167 10.73 -1.94 -7.33
CA TYR A 167 10.83 -3.01 -6.33
C TYR A 167 9.54 -3.24 -5.53
N VAL A 168 8.86 -2.16 -5.17
CA VAL A 168 7.61 -2.24 -4.40
C VAL A 168 6.48 -2.78 -5.24
N GLY A 169 6.36 -2.34 -6.50
CA GLY A 169 5.39 -2.85 -7.46
C GLY A 169 5.56 -4.36 -7.69
N ALA A 170 6.80 -4.81 -7.93
CA ALA A 170 7.10 -6.22 -8.11
C ALA A 170 6.72 -7.08 -6.88
N LEU A 171 6.96 -6.57 -5.67
CA LEU A 171 6.52 -7.26 -4.44
C LEU A 171 4.99 -7.29 -4.32
N ILE A 172 4.32 -6.21 -4.70
CA ILE A 172 2.86 -6.14 -4.66
C ILE A 172 2.25 -7.12 -5.64
N ASP A 173 2.73 -7.15 -6.89
CA ASP A 173 2.27 -8.11 -7.90
C ASP A 173 2.45 -9.56 -7.45
N ALA A 174 3.50 -9.84 -6.66
CA ALA A 174 3.78 -11.18 -6.14
C ALA A 174 2.92 -11.58 -4.93
N TYR A 175 2.52 -10.63 -4.07
CA TYR A 175 1.96 -10.93 -2.75
C TYR A 175 0.57 -10.33 -2.48
N VAL A 176 0.12 -9.38 -3.29
CA VAL A 176 -1.21 -8.75 -3.13
C VAL A 176 -2.08 -9.14 -4.33
N PRO A 177 -3.10 -10.00 -4.15
CA PRO A 177 -4.08 -10.25 -5.20
C PRO A 177 -4.79 -8.93 -5.53
N ILE A 178 -4.52 -8.37 -6.70
CA ILE A 178 -5.25 -7.19 -7.17
C ILE A 178 -6.55 -7.70 -7.76
N ALA A 179 -7.66 -7.47 -7.05
CA ALA A 179 -8.99 -7.71 -7.59
C ALA A 179 -9.23 -6.78 -8.78
N GLY A 180 -9.24 -7.34 -9.98
CA GLY A 180 -9.71 -6.69 -11.20
C GLY A 180 -8.61 -5.94 -11.98
N ARG A 181 -7.77 -6.66 -12.70
CA ARG A 181 -7.31 -6.22 -14.01
C ARG A 181 -8.21 -6.83 -15.09
#